data_35271678ed140dd92aecf9bd79dfc5f1
#
_entry.id   35271678ed140dd92aecf9bd79dfc5f1
#
_cell.length_a   1.000
_cell.length_b   1.000
_cell.length_c   1.000
_cell.angle_alpha   90.00
_cell.angle_beta   90.00
_cell.angle_gamma   90.00
#
_symmetry.space_group_name_H-M   'P 1'
#
loop_
_entity.id
_entity.type
_entity.pdbx_description
1 polymer ?
#
loop_
_entity_poly.entity_id
_entity_poly.type
_entity_poly.pdbx_seq_one_letter_code
_entity_poly.pdbx_strand_id
1 'polypeptide(L)'
;DTRTVRRSNHRARIDKVTASAGAREGQPITAAVKDESHLWTPSNGGVKLSRTIDRNLGKMDGFGLETTNNYDPSIQSVAQEVDEAVAKKAPGIYQWKPQAPHVVSLADTRSLRRSLKQLYKHSPWVDVERLIEEIRDPVNTEADSRRFYLNETWAGADAAWDEPTWTDRRHPDGLVVPPDGDQIALGFDGARFHDSTGLIGVRLEDRHEFLVAAWEKPPGVEDDDWEVPADTVALAMEMAFDTWKVAAAYCDPPYWEDQVDEWAGAFGPVKKWWTNRTKPMAFAVRAFDNLVRSGGMTHDGNDVLTAHHLNAQKRQLPIKDDEGRFLWTIQKKAPKSPLKIDCRVAGILAHEAAGDAIAAGALKQPVRQKASVII
;
A
#
# COMPACT_ATOMS: atom_id res chain seq x y z
N ASP A 1 26.85 -8.48 -25.50
CA ASP A 1 28.25 -8.25 -25.92
C ASP A 1 29.17 -8.42 -24.74
N THR A 2 30.09 -9.39 -24.85
CA THR A 2 31.16 -9.63 -23.86
C THR A 2 32.35 -8.76 -24.22
N ARG A 3 32.75 -7.84 -23.35
CA ARG A 3 33.99 -7.06 -23.55
C ARG A 3 35.11 -7.64 -22.71
N THR A 4 36.22 -8.01 -23.35
CA THR A 4 37.42 -8.48 -22.66
C THR A 4 38.37 -7.29 -22.43
N VAL A 5 38.65 -7.00 -21.16
CA VAL A 5 39.65 -6.01 -20.77
C VAL A 5 40.98 -6.76 -20.50
N ARG A 6 42.05 -6.40 -21.18
CA ARG A 6 43.39 -6.99 -20.96
C ARG A 6 44.30 -5.97 -20.26
N ARG A 7 44.90 -6.39 -19.16
CA ARG A 7 45.97 -5.64 -18.51
C ARG A 7 47.18 -6.53 -18.42
N SER A 8 48.21 -6.21 -19.18
CA SER A 8 49.54 -6.90 -19.28
C SER A 8 49.46 -8.44 -19.28
N ASN A 9 49.52 -9.13 -18.18
CA ASN A 9 49.52 -10.62 -18.13
C ASN A 9 48.24 -11.22 -17.50
N HIS A 10 47.21 -10.40 -17.18
CA HIS A 10 45.99 -10.87 -16.57
C HIS A 10 44.79 -10.63 -17.52
N ARG A 11 43.95 -11.65 -17.68
CA ARG A 11 42.67 -11.53 -18.43
C ARG A 11 41.56 -11.25 -17.43
N ALA A 12 40.98 -10.09 -17.53
CA ALA A 12 39.71 -9.77 -16.85
C ALA A 12 38.57 -9.79 -17.88
N ARG A 13 37.41 -10.23 -17.46
CA ARG A 13 36.22 -10.29 -18.30
C ARG A 13 35.10 -9.51 -17.63
N ILE A 14 34.43 -8.66 -18.39
CA ILE A 14 33.22 -7.96 -17.97
C ILE A 14 32.06 -8.46 -18.82
N ASP A 15 31.05 -9.04 -18.18
CA ASP A 15 29.85 -9.52 -18.82
C ASP A 15 28.67 -8.62 -18.48
N LYS A 16 27.95 -8.17 -19.51
CA LYS A 16 26.63 -7.58 -19.34
C LYS A 16 25.61 -8.71 -19.10
N VAL A 17 24.77 -8.56 -18.09
CA VAL A 17 23.82 -9.58 -17.65
C VAL A 17 22.39 -9.08 -17.82
N THR A 18 21.50 -9.94 -18.25
CA THR A 18 20.05 -9.72 -18.23
C THR A 18 19.41 -10.48 -17.07
N ALA A 19 18.17 -10.14 -16.72
CA ALA A 19 17.44 -10.65 -15.55
C ALA A 19 17.12 -12.17 -15.60
N SER A 20 18.12 -13.02 -15.85
CA SER A 20 18.01 -14.49 -15.83
C SER A 20 18.83 -15.07 -14.68
N ALA A 21 18.25 -15.12 -13.50
CA ALA A 21 18.91 -15.60 -12.29
C ALA A 21 19.41 -17.05 -12.43
N GLY A 22 18.63 -17.96 -13.01
CA GLY A 22 18.98 -19.38 -13.18
C GLY A 22 20.19 -19.61 -14.06
N ALA A 23 20.43 -18.79 -15.09
CA ALA A 23 21.59 -18.89 -15.98
C ALA A 23 22.89 -18.40 -15.30
N ARG A 24 22.85 -17.87 -14.09
CA ARG A 24 23.98 -17.27 -13.37
C ARG A 24 24.34 -18.01 -12.09
N GLU A 25 23.62 -19.06 -11.74
CA GLU A 25 23.97 -19.87 -10.57
C GLU A 25 25.36 -20.51 -10.73
N GLY A 26 26.15 -20.40 -9.66
CA GLY A 26 27.49 -21.02 -9.61
C GLY A 26 28.58 -20.32 -10.42
N GLN A 27 28.31 -19.17 -11.07
CA GLN A 27 29.37 -18.42 -11.77
C GLN A 27 30.30 -17.73 -10.78
N PRO A 28 31.61 -17.97 -10.82
CA PRO A 28 32.59 -17.26 -10.00
C PRO A 28 32.71 -15.83 -10.50
N ILE A 29 32.41 -14.85 -9.62
CA ILE A 29 32.55 -13.41 -9.89
C ILE A 29 33.22 -12.72 -8.70
N THR A 30 34.12 -11.79 -8.99
CA THR A 30 34.86 -11.05 -7.96
C THR A 30 34.36 -9.61 -7.81
N ALA A 31 33.59 -9.12 -8.77
CA ALA A 31 32.96 -7.82 -8.71
C ALA A 31 31.63 -7.84 -9.47
N ALA A 32 30.65 -7.09 -8.99
CA ALA A 32 29.38 -6.85 -9.69
C ALA A 32 28.99 -5.38 -9.56
N VAL A 33 28.43 -4.83 -10.65
CA VAL A 33 27.77 -3.52 -10.62
C VAL A 33 26.29 -3.76 -10.89
N LYS A 34 25.47 -3.38 -9.94
CA LYS A 34 24.01 -3.40 -10.04
C LYS A 34 23.54 -1.95 -10.26
N ASP A 35 23.25 -1.63 -11.50
CA ASP A 35 22.85 -0.28 -11.88
C ASP A 35 21.32 -0.17 -11.87
N GLU A 36 20.79 0.99 -11.44
CA GLU A 36 19.38 1.27 -11.31
C GLU A 36 18.63 0.21 -10.47
N SER A 37 19.20 -0.16 -9.32
CA SER A 37 18.65 -1.24 -8.47
C SER A 37 17.26 -0.93 -7.91
N HIS A 38 16.79 0.33 -7.97
CA HIS A 38 15.41 0.69 -7.68
C HIS A 38 14.40 0.10 -8.69
N LEU A 39 14.86 -0.31 -9.89
CA LEU A 39 14.03 -0.99 -10.90
C LEU A 39 14.07 -2.53 -10.77
N TRP A 40 14.91 -3.09 -9.89
CA TRP A 40 15.04 -4.53 -9.72
C TRP A 40 14.03 -5.03 -8.70
N THR A 41 12.91 -5.54 -9.18
CA THR A 41 11.75 -5.92 -8.36
C THR A 41 11.53 -7.43 -8.34
N PRO A 42 10.71 -7.98 -7.41
CA PRO A 42 10.30 -9.37 -7.44
C PRO A 42 9.62 -9.75 -8.76
N SER A 43 8.75 -8.88 -9.28
CA SER A 43 7.94 -9.13 -10.47
C SER A 43 8.74 -9.27 -11.77
N ASN A 44 9.89 -8.59 -11.88
CA ASN A 44 10.77 -8.70 -13.06
C ASN A 44 11.97 -9.64 -12.85
N GLY A 45 12.03 -10.34 -11.72
CA GLY A 45 13.11 -11.24 -11.37
C GLY A 45 14.40 -10.57 -10.90
N GLY A 46 14.42 -9.24 -10.76
CA GLY A 46 15.58 -8.45 -10.35
C GLY A 46 16.07 -8.81 -8.95
N VAL A 47 15.16 -8.95 -7.99
CA VAL A 47 15.50 -9.37 -6.61
C VAL A 47 16.14 -10.77 -6.61
N LYS A 48 15.60 -11.73 -7.36
CA LYS A 48 16.17 -13.06 -7.47
C LYS A 48 17.56 -13.04 -8.09
N LEU A 49 17.76 -12.22 -9.13
CA LEU A 49 19.09 -12.04 -9.76
C LEU A 49 20.08 -11.42 -8.78
N SER A 50 19.70 -10.36 -8.04
CA SER A 50 20.55 -9.72 -7.02
C SER A 50 21.03 -10.74 -6.00
N ARG A 51 20.14 -11.52 -5.41
CA ARG A 51 20.48 -12.57 -4.43
C ARG A 51 21.40 -13.65 -5.00
N THR A 52 21.27 -13.99 -6.29
CA THR A 52 22.18 -14.93 -6.96
C THR A 52 23.58 -14.33 -7.15
N ILE A 53 23.65 -13.06 -7.54
CA ILE A 53 24.93 -12.33 -7.66
C ILE A 53 25.63 -12.26 -6.30
N ASP A 54 24.92 -11.90 -5.23
CA ASP A 54 25.50 -11.76 -3.88
C ASP A 54 26.03 -13.08 -3.35
N ARG A 55 25.30 -14.21 -3.57
CA ARG A 55 25.81 -15.56 -3.24
C ARG A 55 27.10 -15.92 -4.02
N ASN A 56 27.20 -15.51 -5.27
CA ASN A 56 28.38 -15.75 -6.08
C ASN A 56 29.58 -14.89 -5.67
N LEU A 57 29.35 -13.62 -5.31
CA LEU A 57 30.36 -12.73 -4.74
C LEU A 57 30.90 -13.28 -3.43
N GLY A 58 30.01 -13.71 -2.51
CA GLY A 58 30.42 -14.27 -1.21
C GLY A 58 31.31 -15.51 -1.31
N LYS A 59 31.18 -16.31 -2.38
CA LYS A 59 32.06 -17.48 -2.63
C LYS A 59 33.45 -17.12 -3.11
N MET A 60 33.63 -15.91 -3.63
CA MET A 60 34.89 -15.45 -4.26
C MET A 60 35.54 -14.30 -3.50
N ASP A 61 35.09 -14.00 -2.28
CA ASP A 61 35.49 -12.82 -1.52
C ASP A 61 35.39 -11.53 -2.37
N GLY A 62 34.31 -11.46 -3.14
CA GLY A 62 34.05 -10.38 -4.07
C GLY A 62 33.25 -9.24 -3.45
N PHE A 63 33.11 -8.14 -4.18
CA PHE A 63 32.33 -6.99 -3.75
C PHE A 63 31.24 -6.59 -4.77
N GLY A 64 30.15 -6.03 -4.28
CA GLY A 64 29.08 -5.42 -5.08
C GLY A 64 29.11 -3.91 -5.00
N LEU A 65 28.85 -3.23 -6.12
CA LEU A 65 28.54 -1.81 -6.17
C LEU A 65 27.11 -1.65 -6.68
N GLU A 66 26.29 -0.91 -5.96
CA GLU A 66 24.96 -0.52 -6.41
C GLU A 66 24.92 0.98 -6.69
N THR A 67 24.37 1.34 -7.84
CA THR A 67 24.10 2.71 -8.24
C THR A 67 22.60 2.84 -8.53
N THR A 68 21.96 3.83 -7.94
CA THR A 68 20.49 3.92 -8.03
C THR A 68 19.99 5.30 -7.68
N ASN A 69 18.86 5.69 -8.23
CA ASN A 69 18.00 6.71 -7.68
C ASN A 69 17.21 6.16 -6.49
N ASN A 70 16.54 7.02 -5.76
CA ASN A 70 15.69 6.57 -4.67
C ASN A 70 14.49 5.75 -5.19
N TYR A 71 14.01 4.85 -4.37
CA TYR A 71 13.00 3.88 -4.75
C TYR A 71 11.57 4.35 -4.43
N ASP A 72 10.61 3.69 -5.05
CA ASP A 72 9.22 3.72 -4.67
C ASP A 72 8.98 2.64 -3.59
N PRO A 73 8.56 3.00 -2.36
CA PRO A 73 8.36 2.04 -1.28
C PRO A 73 7.34 0.93 -1.61
N SER A 74 6.46 1.18 -2.58
CA SER A 74 5.40 0.24 -2.95
C SER A 74 5.86 -0.92 -3.85
N ILE A 75 7.13 -0.95 -4.34
CA ILE A 75 7.56 -1.95 -5.33
C ILE A 75 8.54 -3.01 -4.82
N GLN A 76 8.99 -2.90 -3.57
CA GLN A 76 9.92 -3.86 -2.96
C GLN A 76 11.16 -4.14 -3.82
N SER A 77 11.86 -3.06 -4.20
CA SER A 77 13.05 -3.17 -5.03
C SER A 77 14.28 -3.59 -4.24
N VAL A 78 15.34 -4.01 -4.95
CA VAL A 78 16.66 -4.28 -4.35
C VAL A 78 17.19 -3.05 -3.61
N ALA A 79 17.05 -1.84 -4.17
CA ALA A 79 17.44 -0.60 -3.50
C ALA A 79 16.72 -0.42 -2.15
N GLN A 80 15.45 -0.78 -2.05
CA GLN A 80 14.70 -0.77 -0.79
C GLN A 80 15.23 -1.81 0.20
N GLU A 81 15.45 -3.07 -0.24
CA GLU A 81 16.03 -4.12 0.63
C GLU A 81 17.37 -3.68 1.23
N VAL A 82 18.22 -3.03 0.43
CA VAL A 82 19.53 -2.52 0.91
C VAL A 82 19.35 -1.36 1.89
N ASP A 83 18.47 -0.40 1.61
CA ASP A 83 18.20 0.74 2.51
C ASP A 83 17.66 0.26 3.87
N GLU A 84 16.73 -0.70 3.87
CA GLU A 84 16.22 -1.34 5.08
C GLU A 84 17.29 -2.13 5.86
N ALA A 85 18.21 -2.81 5.15
CA ALA A 85 19.31 -3.52 5.78
C ALA A 85 20.29 -2.53 6.46
N VAL A 86 20.57 -1.39 5.83
CA VAL A 86 21.39 -0.31 6.42
C VAL A 86 20.70 0.27 7.66
N ALA A 87 19.39 0.52 7.61
CA ALA A 87 18.62 1.00 8.75
C ALA A 87 18.67 0.02 9.95
N LYS A 88 18.71 -1.28 9.66
CA LYS A 88 18.89 -2.36 10.66
C LYS A 88 20.35 -2.58 11.06
N LYS A 89 21.28 -1.75 10.57
CA LYS A 89 22.74 -1.84 10.84
C LYS A 89 23.38 -3.17 10.42
N ALA A 90 22.92 -3.74 9.30
CA ALA A 90 23.52 -4.95 8.74
C ALA A 90 25.01 -4.72 8.44
N PRO A 91 25.90 -5.66 8.82
CA PRO A 91 27.35 -5.50 8.60
C PRO A 91 27.72 -5.63 7.11
N GLY A 92 28.85 -5.03 6.72
CA GLY A 92 29.41 -5.18 5.38
C GLY A 92 28.77 -4.30 4.30
N ILE A 93 27.84 -3.41 4.66
CA ILE A 93 27.22 -2.47 3.74
C ILE A 93 27.71 -1.06 4.05
N TYR A 94 28.27 -0.40 3.01
CA TYR A 94 28.51 1.02 3.02
C TYR A 94 27.52 1.72 2.11
N GLN A 95 26.78 2.69 2.63
CA GLN A 95 25.81 3.46 1.86
C GLN A 95 26.21 4.95 1.84
N TRP A 96 26.18 5.54 0.66
CA TRP A 96 26.19 6.98 0.46
C TRP A 96 24.89 7.39 -0.22
N LYS A 97 23.99 8.01 0.55
CA LYS A 97 22.64 8.40 0.10
C LYS A 97 22.47 9.91 0.28
N PRO A 98 22.96 10.73 -0.67
CA PRO A 98 22.70 12.16 -0.65
C PRO A 98 21.23 12.41 -0.91
N GLN A 99 20.62 13.24 -0.08
CA GLN A 99 19.21 13.61 -0.19
C GLN A 99 19.08 15.13 -0.07
N ALA A 100 18.19 15.72 -0.86
CA ALA A 100 17.88 17.13 -0.75
C ALA A 100 17.16 17.41 0.57
N PRO A 101 17.37 18.59 1.20
CA PRO A 101 16.47 19.06 2.23
C PRO A 101 15.03 19.08 1.73
N HIS A 102 14.11 18.60 2.56
CA HIS A 102 12.71 18.48 2.18
C HIS A 102 12.11 19.79 1.70
N VAL A 103 11.36 19.73 0.62
CA VAL A 103 10.62 20.85 0.02
C VAL A 103 9.13 20.54 0.09
N VAL A 104 8.39 21.32 0.87
CA VAL A 104 6.93 21.10 1.08
C VAL A 104 6.16 21.23 -0.24
N SER A 105 6.50 22.21 -1.07
CA SER A 105 5.86 22.41 -2.38
C SER A 105 6.89 22.61 -3.48
N LEU A 106 6.83 21.78 -4.53
CA LEU A 106 7.69 21.93 -5.71
C LEU A 106 7.40 23.24 -6.49
N ALA A 107 6.27 23.88 -6.23
CA ALA A 107 5.95 25.21 -6.79
C ALA A 107 6.75 26.33 -6.12
N ASP A 108 7.28 26.14 -4.90
CA ASP A 108 8.18 27.13 -4.25
C ASP A 108 9.57 27.09 -4.87
N THR A 109 9.78 27.92 -5.88
CA THR A 109 11.07 28.01 -6.61
C THR A 109 12.25 28.33 -5.70
N ARG A 110 12.08 29.14 -4.66
CA ARG A 110 13.16 29.54 -3.78
C ARG A 110 13.64 28.36 -2.93
N SER A 111 12.71 27.64 -2.34
CA SER A 111 12.98 26.45 -1.55
C SER A 111 13.58 25.35 -2.40
N LEU A 112 12.98 25.07 -3.55
CA LEU A 112 13.44 24.05 -4.50
C LEU A 112 14.86 24.32 -4.98
N ARG A 113 15.17 25.56 -5.43
CA ARG A 113 16.53 25.96 -5.84
C ARG A 113 17.56 25.77 -4.73
N ARG A 114 17.21 26.11 -3.48
CA ARG A 114 18.12 25.93 -2.35
C ARG A 114 18.42 24.46 -2.11
N SER A 115 17.41 23.61 -2.13
CA SER A 115 17.56 22.18 -1.93
C SER A 115 18.36 21.50 -3.03
N LEU A 116 18.10 21.82 -4.30
CA LEU A 116 18.87 21.31 -5.42
C LEU A 116 20.34 21.76 -5.36
N LYS A 117 20.62 23.04 -5.07
CA LYS A 117 21.99 23.53 -4.91
C LYS A 117 22.75 22.82 -3.79
N GLN A 118 22.06 22.47 -2.71
CA GLN A 118 22.69 21.70 -1.61
C GLN A 118 22.95 20.26 -2.02
N LEU A 119 22.01 19.60 -2.68
CA LEU A 119 22.15 18.21 -3.15
C LEU A 119 23.31 18.09 -4.16
N TYR A 120 23.32 18.96 -5.17
CA TYR A 120 24.27 18.89 -6.28
C TYR A 120 25.54 19.75 -6.05
N LYS A 121 25.84 20.15 -4.80
CA LYS A 121 26.99 21.02 -4.48
C LYS A 121 28.37 20.48 -4.93
N HIS A 122 28.48 19.17 -5.10
CA HIS A 122 29.69 18.49 -5.56
C HIS A 122 29.62 18.10 -7.06
N SER A 123 28.62 18.54 -7.77
CA SER A 123 28.35 18.24 -9.19
C SER A 123 28.27 19.54 -10.00
N PRO A 124 29.40 20.26 -10.22
CA PRO A 124 29.41 21.61 -10.81
C PRO A 124 28.94 21.65 -12.26
N TRP A 125 28.80 20.49 -12.91
CA TRP A 125 28.26 20.36 -14.27
C TRP A 125 26.72 20.34 -14.30
N VAL A 126 26.04 20.28 -13.15
CA VAL A 126 24.56 20.24 -13.08
C VAL A 126 24.01 21.66 -13.12
N ASP A 127 23.17 21.91 -14.12
CA ASP A 127 22.40 23.15 -14.24
C ASP A 127 21.12 23.05 -13.40
N VAL A 128 21.13 23.70 -12.24
CA VAL A 128 20.00 23.68 -11.30
C VAL A 128 18.75 24.36 -11.87
N GLU A 129 18.90 25.40 -12.71
CA GLU A 129 17.74 26.08 -13.28
C GLU A 129 17.03 25.17 -14.29
N ARG A 130 17.79 24.45 -15.10
CA ARG A 130 17.25 23.44 -16.01
C ARG A 130 16.52 22.32 -15.23
N LEU A 131 17.07 21.84 -14.11
CA LEU A 131 16.34 20.85 -13.28
C LEU A 131 15.01 21.39 -12.74
N ILE A 132 14.95 22.67 -12.38
CA ILE A 132 13.70 23.31 -11.94
C ILE A 132 12.67 23.35 -13.09
N GLU A 133 13.09 23.62 -14.32
CA GLU A 133 12.22 23.56 -15.48
C GLU A 133 11.68 22.15 -15.72
N GLU A 134 12.55 21.14 -15.67
CA GLU A 134 12.16 19.72 -15.83
C GLU A 134 11.20 19.26 -14.71
N ILE A 135 11.44 19.62 -13.45
CA ILE A 135 10.54 19.31 -12.32
C ILE A 135 9.15 19.92 -12.52
N ARG A 136 9.06 21.03 -13.25
CA ARG A 136 7.81 21.74 -13.54
C ARG A 136 7.13 21.35 -14.83
N ASP A 137 7.77 20.52 -15.63
CA ASP A 137 7.14 19.99 -16.83
C ASP A 137 5.89 19.18 -16.43
N PRO A 138 4.71 19.50 -16.97
CA PRO A 138 3.47 18.77 -16.69
C PRO A 138 3.52 17.27 -17.01
N VAL A 139 4.48 16.82 -17.79
CA VAL A 139 4.70 15.39 -18.09
C VAL A 139 5.30 14.68 -16.89
N ASN A 140 6.08 15.36 -16.05
CA ASN A 140 6.70 14.78 -14.88
C ASN A 140 5.75 14.78 -13.68
N THR A 141 5.56 13.61 -13.06
CA THR A 141 4.78 13.52 -11.84
C THR A 141 5.56 14.09 -10.65
N GLU A 142 4.84 14.53 -9.60
CA GLU A 142 5.50 14.97 -8.37
C GLU A 142 6.36 13.86 -7.76
N ALA A 143 5.88 12.61 -7.81
CA ALA A 143 6.59 11.45 -7.30
C ALA A 143 7.91 11.20 -8.04
N ASP A 144 7.90 11.29 -9.37
CA ASP A 144 9.12 11.15 -10.17
C ASP A 144 10.08 12.30 -9.90
N SER A 145 9.57 13.53 -9.81
CA SER A 145 10.38 14.70 -9.50
C SER A 145 11.05 14.58 -8.13
N ARG A 146 10.36 14.10 -7.13
CA ARG A 146 10.92 13.90 -5.79
C ARG A 146 11.96 12.77 -5.75
N ARG A 147 11.68 11.65 -6.41
CA ARG A 147 12.61 10.51 -6.43
C ARG A 147 13.87 10.79 -7.26
N PHE A 148 13.70 11.28 -8.48
CA PHE A 148 14.80 11.36 -9.45
C PHE A 148 15.62 12.65 -9.32
N TYR A 149 15.03 13.77 -8.91
CA TYR A 149 15.75 15.04 -8.81
C TYR A 149 16.10 15.43 -7.36
N LEU A 150 15.29 15.05 -6.37
CA LEU A 150 15.53 15.37 -4.97
C LEU A 150 16.07 14.18 -4.16
N ASN A 151 16.08 13.00 -4.75
CA ASN A 151 16.47 11.74 -4.12
C ASN A 151 15.67 11.45 -2.84
N GLU A 152 14.39 11.86 -2.80
CA GLU A 152 13.48 11.57 -1.70
C GLU A 152 12.86 10.18 -1.90
N THR A 153 12.68 9.42 -0.81
CA THR A 153 11.82 8.24 -0.81
C THR A 153 10.39 8.73 -0.95
N TRP A 154 9.73 8.38 -2.05
CA TRP A 154 8.39 8.88 -2.32
C TRP A 154 7.56 7.79 -2.97
N ALA A 155 6.36 7.52 -2.43
CA ALA A 155 5.42 6.60 -3.04
C ALA A 155 5.00 7.11 -4.43
N GLY A 156 4.75 6.19 -5.35
CA GLY A 156 4.39 6.55 -6.72
C GLY A 156 3.21 7.52 -6.80
N ALA A 157 3.11 8.25 -7.92
CA ALA A 157 2.03 9.20 -8.19
C ALA A 157 0.62 8.60 -8.11
N ASP A 158 0.55 7.28 -8.11
CA ASP A 158 -0.69 6.52 -8.09
C ASP A 158 -1.14 6.09 -6.69
N ALA A 159 -0.43 6.46 -5.61
CA ALA A 159 -0.91 6.22 -4.25
C ALA A 159 -2.28 6.89 -4.07
N ALA A 160 -3.26 6.12 -3.59
CA ALA A 160 -4.62 6.64 -3.40
C ALA A 160 -4.65 7.70 -2.28
N TRP A 161 -3.83 7.48 -1.25
CA TRP A 161 -3.69 8.38 -0.10
C TRP A 161 -2.23 8.48 0.33
N ASP A 162 -1.85 9.62 0.87
CA ASP A 162 -0.52 9.86 1.44
C ASP A 162 -0.48 9.46 2.93
N GLU A 163 0.68 9.03 3.39
CA GLU A 163 0.90 8.60 4.76
C GLU A 163 0.63 9.70 5.81
N PRO A 164 1.04 10.97 5.62
CA PRO A 164 0.72 12.02 6.58
C PRO A 164 -0.77 12.20 6.80
N THR A 165 -1.56 12.27 5.71
CA THR A 165 -3.02 12.41 5.80
C THR A 165 -3.65 11.23 6.55
N TRP A 166 -3.18 9.99 6.34
CA TRP A 166 -3.65 8.83 7.07
C TRP A 166 -3.24 8.87 8.54
N THR A 167 -1.98 9.17 8.84
CA THR A 167 -1.46 9.26 10.21
C THR A 167 -2.21 10.28 11.04
N ASP A 168 -2.61 11.42 10.47
CA ASP A 168 -3.42 12.44 11.13
C ASP A 168 -4.84 11.95 11.52
N ARG A 169 -5.30 10.84 10.95
CA ARG A 169 -6.61 10.22 11.29
C ARG A 169 -6.48 9.16 12.38
N ARG A 170 -5.28 8.84 12.82
CA ARG A 170 -5.08 7.87 13.91
C ARG A 170 -5.73 8.38 15.18
N HIS A 171 -6.47 7.48 15.88
CA HIS A 171 -7.05 7.82 17.16
C HIS A 171 -5.95 8.14 18.18
N PRO A 172 -6.06 9.23 18.96
CA PRO A 172 -5.00 9.69 19.87
C PRO A 172 -4.67 8.66 20.96
N ASP A 173 -5.63 7.84 21.37
CA ASP A 173 -5.44 6.79 22.38
C ASP A 173 -4.87 5.49 21.80
N GLY A 174 -4.52 5.44 20.52
CA GLY A 174 -3.91 4.29 19.84
C GLY A 174 -4.92 3.25 19.38
N LEU A 175 -4.64 1.96 19.61
CA LEU A 175 -5.50 0.84 19.21
C LEU A 175 -6.79 0.82 20.04
N VAL A 176 -7.79 1.57 19.58
CA VAL A 176 -9.12 1.64 20.19
C VAL A 176 -10.04 0.64 19.52
N VAL A 177 -10.65 -0.24 20.31
CA VAL A 177 -11.73 -1.12 19.89
C VAL A 177 -13.01 -0.62 20.54
N PRO A 178 -14.12 -0.47 19.77
CA PRO A 178 -15.39 -0.04 20.35
C PRO A 178 -15.85 -0.96 21.47
N PRO A 179 -16.47 -0.41 22.55
CA PRO A 179 -17.04 -1.22 23.62
C PRO A 179 -18.08 -2.22 23.13
N ASP A 180 -18.26 -3.31 23.88
CA ASP A 180 -19.30 -4.30 23.60
C ASP A 180 -20.70 -3.63 23.54
N GLY A 181 -21.46 -4.01 22.54
CA GLY A 181 -22.80 -3.50 22.32
C GLY A 181 -22.88 -2.16 21.61
N ASP A 182 -21.77 -1.55 21.23
CA ASP A 182 -21.76 -0.37 20.35
C ASP A 182 -22.38 -0.68 18.98
N GLN A 183 -22.96 0.32 18.35
CA GLN A 183 -23.49 0.20 17.00
C GLN A 183 -22.34 0.34 15.98
N ILE A 184 -22.14 -0.71 15.20
CA ILE A 184 -21.12 -0.74 14.16
C ILE A 184 -21.70 -1.15 12.81
N ALA A 185 -20.93 -0.91 11.75
CA ALA A 185 -21.07 -1.57 10.46
C ALA A 185 -19.83 -2.41 10.16
N LEU A 186 -19.99 -3.44 9.36
CA LEU A 186 -18.90 -4.32 8.94
C LEU A 186 -18.69 -4.25 7.43
N GLY A 187 -17.45 -4.43 7.02
CA GLY A 187 -17.06 -4.65 5.64
C GLY A 187 -16.15 -5.86 5.54
N PHE A 188 -16.39 -6.70 4.55
CA PHE A 188 -15.65 -7.92 4.29
C PHE A 188 -15.21 -7.97 2.83
N ASP A 189 -13.94 -8.21 2.59
CA ASP A 189 -13.33 -8.38 1.27
C ASP A 189 -12.14 -9.31 1.34
N GLY A 190 -11.92 -10.08 0.28
CA GLY A 190 -10.73 -10.90 0.16
C GLY A 190 -10.90 -12.10 -0.76
N ALA A 191 -9.78 -12.74 -1.05
CA ALA A 191 -9.71 -13.97 -1.81
C ALA A 191 -9.43 -15.15 -0.88
N ARG A 192 -10.02 -16.29 -1.19
CA ARG A 192 -9.80 -17.52 -0.44
C ARG A 192 -8.40 -18.10 -0.66
N PHE A 193 -7.85 -17.91 -1.88
CA PHE A 193 -6.59 -18.49 -2.30
C PHE A 193 -5.59 -17.41 -2.72
N HIS A 194 -4.30 -17.59 -2.42
CA HIS A 194 -3.16 -16.81 -2.89
C HIS A 194 -3.14 -15.31 -2.49
N ASP A 195 -4.14 -14.85 -1.77
CA ASP A 195 -4.28 -13.44 -1.39
C ASP A 195 -4.63 -13.28 0.09
N SER A 196 -5.02 -12.10 0.52
CA SER A 196 -5.46 -11.80 1.88
C SER A 196 -6.97 -11.62 1.95
N THR A 197 -7.50 -11.70 3.17
CA THR A 197 -8.90 -11.43 3.48
C THR A 197 -8.96 -10.52 4.70
N GLY A 198 -9.86 -9.55 4.69
CA GLY A 198 -10.05 -8.60 5.77
C GLY A 198 -11.50 -8.47 6.23
N LEU A 199 -11.69 -8.34 7.53
CA LEU A 199 -12.94 -7.97 8.19
C LEU A 199 -12.69 -6.69 8.98
N ILE A 200 -13.37 -5.62 8.60
CA ILE A 200 -13.19 -4.28 9.16
C ILE A 200 -14.49 -3.80 9.78
N GLY A 201 -14.39 -3.20 10.95
CA GLY A 201 -15.50 -2.56 11.65
C GLY A 201 -15.43 -1.05 11.58
N VAL A 202 -16.60 -0.40 11.52
CA VAL A 202 -16.74 1.06 11.63
C VAL A 202 -17.81 1.38 12.65
N ARG A 203 -17.45 2.08 13.74
CA ARG A 203 -18.41 2.58 14.72
C ARG A 203 -19.29 3.67 14.08
N LEU A 204 -20.61 3.56 14.24
CA LEU A 204 -21.53 4.47 13.56
C LEU A 204 -21.48 5.91 14.11
N GLU A 205 -21.23 6.06 15.41
CA GLU A 205 -21.32 7.33 16.14
C GLU A 205 -20.31 8.37 15.62
N ASP A 206 -19.07 7.96 15.38
CA ASP A 206 -17.96 8.86 15.04
C ASP A 206 -17.14 8.39 13.82
N ARG A 207 -17.58 7.35 13.13
CA ARG A 207 -16.88 6.77 11.99
C ARG A 207 -15.48 6.23 12.33
N HIS A 208 -15.28 5.79 13.59
CA HIS A 208 -14.03 5.15 13.98
C HIS A 208 -13.88 3.79 13.31
N GLU A 209 -12.82 3.63 12.51
CA GLU A 209 -12.47 2.41 11.79
C GLU A 209 -11.48 1.56 12.59
N PHE A 210 -11.71 0.26 12.68
CA PHE A 210 -10.86 -0.67 13.41
C PHE A 210 -10.77 -2.03 12.73
N LEU A 211 -9.64 -2.69 12.90
CA LEU A 211 -9.44 -4.05 12.40
C LEU A 211 -10.16 -5.05 13.30
N VAL A 212 -11.15 -5.78 12.75
CA VAL A 212 -11.75 -6.93 13.42
C VAL A 212 -10.86 -8.17 13.25
N ALA A 213 -10.54 -8.50 12.00
CA ALA A 213 -9.60 -9.59 11.69
C ALA A 213 -8.98 -9.44 10.29
N ALA A 214 -7.79 -10.00 10.12
CA ALA A 214 -7.13 -10.12 8.83
C ALA A 214 -6.46 -11.48 8.71
N TRP A 215 -6.48 -12.04 7.52
CA TRP A 215 -5.83 -13.31 7.18
C TRP A 215 -4.88 -13.07 6.02
N GLU A 216 -3.60 -13.09 6.32
CA GLU A 216 -2.51 -12.94 5.35
C GLU A 216 -1.66 -14.20 5.33
N LYS A 217 -1.07 -14.47 4.18
CA LYS A 217 -0.15 -15.59 4.01
C LYS A 217 1.06 -15.44 4.94
N PRO A 218 1.35 -16.42 5.81
CA PRO A 218 2.52 -16.38 6.66
C PRO A 218 3.83 -16.35 5.86
N PRO A 219 4.88 -15.70 6.37
CA PRO A 219 6.20 -15.75 5.75
C PRO A 219 6.71 -17.19 5.58
N GLY A 220 7.24 -17.50 4.39
CA GLY A 220 7.82 -18.82 4.09
C GLY A 220 6.84 -19.86 3.55
N VAL A 221 5.56 -19.56 3.48
CA VAL A 221 4.57 -20.41 2.77
C VAL A 221 4.56 -20.04 1.29
N GLU A 222 4.58 -21.02 0.39
CA GLU A 222 4.45 -20.79 -1.04
C GLU A 222 3.03 -20.32 -1.39
N ASP A 223 2.88 -19.59 -2.49
CA ASP A 223 1.57 -19.04 -2.87
C ASP A 223 0.54 -20.13 -3.14
N ASP A 224 0.96 -21.23 -3.76
CA ASP A 224 0.08 -22.34 -4.13
C ASP A 224 -0.39 -23.18 -2.93
N ASP A 225 0.28 -23.06 -1.78
CA ASP A 225 -0.05 -23.77 -0.53
C ASP A 225 -0.88 -22.93 0.44
N TRP A 226 -1.18 -21.65 0.11
CA TRP A 226 -1.92 -20.77 0.99
C TRP A 226 -3.42 -20.74 0.67
N GLU A 227 -4.20 -21.15 1.65
CA GLU A 227 -5.66 -20.98 1.69
C GLU A 227 -6.05 -20.28 2.99
N VAL A 228 -6.93 -19.28 2.91
CA VAL A 228 -7.51 -18.62 4.07
C VAL A 228 -8.42 -19.61 4.83
N PRO A 229 -8.19 -19.85 6.14
CA PRO A 229 -8.99 -20.80 6.92
C PRO A 229 -10.44 -20.31 7.08
N ALA A 230 -11.38 -20.88 6.31
CA ALA A 230 -12.76 -20.44 6.24
C ALA A 230 -13.50 -20.53 7.59
N ASP A 231 -13.17 -21.51 8.42
CA ASP A 231 -13.69 -21.68 9.77
C ASP A 231 -13.31 -20.53 10.72
N THR A 232 -12.09 -20.03 10.62
CA THR A 232 -11.66 -18.88 11.42
C THR A 232 -12.30 -17.57 10.95
N VAL A 233 -12.57 -17.45 9.64
CA VAL A 233 -13.30 -16.32 9.08
C VAL A 233 -14.74 -16.32 9.56
N ALA A 234 -15.43 -17.47 9.52
CA ALA A 234 -16.79 -17.65 10.03
C ALA A 234 -16.85 -17.30 11.52
N LEU A 235 -15.93 -17.83 12.33
CA LEU A 235 -15.85 -17.53 13.77
C LEU A 235 -15.67 -16.02 14.03
N ALA A 236 -14.81 -15.33 13.28
CA ALA A 236 -14.60 -13.89 13.48
C ALA A 236 -15.86 -13.08 13.13
N MET A 237 -16.62 -13.50 12.12
CA MET A 237 -17.90 -12.88 11.78
C MET A 237 -18.93 -13.11 12.92
N GLU A 238 -19.08 -14.34 13.42
CA GLU A 238 -19.95 -14.66 14.54
C GLU A 238 -19.61 -13.84 15.78
N MET A 239 -18.32 -13.81 16.15
CA MET A 239 -17.83 -13.03 17.31
C MET A 239 -18.15 -11.53 17.14
N ALA A 240 -18.05 -10.97 15.93
CA ALA A 240 -18.39 -9.58 15.70
C ALA A 240 -19.89 -9.29 15.93
N PHE A 241 -20.78 -10.20 15.54
CA PHE A 241 -22.22 -10.09 15.79
C PHE A 241 -22.58 -10.33 17.27
N ASP A 242 -21.84 -11.17 17.98
CA ASP A 242 -22.02 -11.41 19.41
C ASP A 242 -21.54 -10.22 20.26
N THR A 243 -20.47 -9.54 19.81
CA THR A 243 -19.83 -8.45 20.56
C THR A 243 -20.56 -7.12 20.34
N TRP A 244 -20.94 -6.81 19.09
CA TRP A 244 -21.46 -5.50 18.73
C TRP A 244 -22.86 -5.58 18.11
N LYS A 245 -23.56 -4.46 18.12
CA LYS A 245 -24.81 -4.29 17.39
C LYS A 245 -24.53 -3.93 15.94
N VAL A 246 -24.38 -4.95 15.11
CA VAL A 246 -24.10 -4.74 13.68
C VAL A 246 -25.36 -4.22 12.98
N ALA A 247 -25.32 -2.96 12.55
CA ALA A 247 -26.45 -2.31 11.86
C ALA A 247 -26.49 -2.66 10.35
N ALA A 248 -25.33 -2.90 9.75
CA ALA A 248 -25.16 -3.33 8.37
C ALA A 248 -23.81 -4.01 8.18
N ALA A 249 -23.73 -5.02 7.31
CA ALA A 249 -22.50 -5.67 6.92
C ALA A 249 -22.48 -5.85 5.40
N TYR A 250 -21.49 -5.27 4.71
CA TYR A 250 -21.31 -5.38 3.27
C TYR A 250 -20.13 -6.30 2.97
N CYS A 251 -20.42 -7.39 2.23
CA CYS A 251 -19.46 -8.44 1.93
C CYS A 251 -19.28 -8.59 0.43
N ASP A 252 -18.04 -8.54 -0.08
CA ASP A 252 -17.76 -8.89 -1.47
C ASP A 252 -17.84 -10.41 -1.65
N PRO A 253 -18.74 -10.92 -2.53
CA PRO A 253 -19.03 -12.34 -2.57
C PRO A 253 -17.99 -13.23 -3.25
N PRO A 254 -17.17 -12.82 -4.23
CA PRO A 254 -16.27 -13.71 -4.96
C PRO A 254 -15.44 -14.62 -4.04
N TYR A 255 -15.48 -15.92 -4.29
CA TYR A 255 -14.90 -17.00 -3.47
C TYR A 255 -15.56 -17.26 -2.11
N TRP A 256 -16.53 -16.45 -1.69
CA TRP A 256 -17.20 -16.50 -0.38
C TRP A 256 -18.74 -16.50 -0.51
N GLU A 257 -19.26 -16.80 -1.72
CA GLU A 257 -20.69 -16.69 -2.03
C GLU A 257 -21.55 -17.46 -1.02
N ASP A 258 -21.21 -18.72 -0.73
CA ASP A 258 -21.97 -19.59 0.16
C ASP A 258 -21.91 -19.09 1.61
N GLN A 259 -20.74 -18.68 2.10
CA GLN A 259 -20.58 -18.14 3.45
C GLN A 259 -21.33 -16.83 3.63
N VAL A 260 -21.32 -15.95 2.61
CA VAL A 260 -22.09 -14.69 2.68
C VAL A 260 -23.59 -14.95 2.71
N ASP A 261 -24.08 -15.97 1.99
CA ASP A 261 -25.48 -16.38 2.04
C ASP A 261 -25.85 -16.99 3.41
N GLU A 262 -24.97 -17.80 4.01
CA GLU A 262 -25.15 -18.33 5.36
C GLU A 262 -25.20 -17.20 6.39
N TRP A 263 -24.27 -16.23 6.34
CA TRP A 263 -24.29 -15.08 7.23
C TRP A 263 -25.52 -14.20 7.05
N ALA A 264 -25.97 -13.99 5.80
CA ALA A 264 -27.20 -13.23 5.53
C ALA A 264 -28.44 -13.93 6.10
N GLY A 265 -28.48 -15.26 6.05
CA GLY A 265 -29.54 -16.05 6.67
C GLY A 265 -29.50 -16.04 8.19
N ALA A 266 -28.31 -16.09 8.79
CA ALA A 266 -28.13 -16.16 10.25
C ALA A 266 -28.32 -14.81 10.93
N PHE A 267 -27.78 -13.72 10.36
CA PHE A 267 -27.64 -12.42 11.04
C PHE A 267 -28.57 -11.32 10.50
N GLY A 268 -29.13 -11.46 9.32
CA GLY A 268 -30.07 -10.52 8.72
C GLY A 268 -29.45 -9.25 8.09
N PRO A 269 -28.61 -8.43 8.74
CA PRO A 269 -28.10 -7.20 8.15
C PRO A 269 -26.93 -7.39 7.17
N VAL A 270 -26.52 -8.64 6.88
CA VAL A 270 -25.44 -8.96 5.92
C VAL A 270 -26.00 -8.87 4.49
N LYS A 271 -25.25 -8.19 3.62
CA LYS A 271 -25.61 -8.02 2.21
C LYS A 271 -24.41 -8.26 1.29
N LYS A 272 -24.64 -8.95 0.17
CA LYS A 272 -23.69 -9.03 -0.93
C LYS A 272 -23.48 -7.65 -1.53
N TRP A 273 -22.24 -7.19 -1.54
CA TRP A 273 -21.86 -5.93 -2.16
C TRP A 273 -20.69 -6.15 -3.12
N TRP A 274 -20.97 -6.10 -4.42
CA TRP A 274 -20.03 -6.47 -5.48
C TRP A 274 -19.04 -5.33 -5.76
N THR A 275 -17.77 -5.51 -5.40
CA THR A 275 -16.70 -4.52 -5.61
C THR A 275 -16.33 -4.34 -7.08
N ASN A 276 -16.62 -5.34 -7.93
CA ASN A 276 -16.43 -5.27 -9.37
C ASN A 276 -17.41 -4.35 -10.11
N ARG A 277 -18.47 -3.87 -9.43
CA ARG A 277 -19.38 -2.85 -9.97
C ARG A 277 -18.70 -1.50 -9.94
N THR A 278 -18.09 -1.13 -11.06
CA THR A 278 -17.19 0.03 -11.18
C THR A 278 -17.78 1.34 -10.66
N LYS A 279 -19.02 1.69 -11.03
CA LYS A 279 -19.62 2.98 -10.64
C LYS A 279 -19.97 3.04 -9.14
N PRO A 280 -20.66 2.06 -8.55
CA PRO A 280 -20.89 2.02 -7.10
C PRO A 280 -19.58 2.06 -6.30
N MET A 281 -18.59 1.24 -6.68
CA MET A 281 -17.29 1.23 -5.99
C MET A 281 -16.59 2.58 -6.05
N ALA A 282 -16.62 3.27 -7.18
CA ALA A 282 -16.02 4.59 -7.31
C ALA A 282 -16.71 5.65 -6.43
N PHE A 283 -18.02 5.55 -6.21
CA PHE A 283 -18.75 6.43 -5.29
C PHE A 283 -18.41 6.11 -3.83
N ALA A 284 -18.31 4.83 -3.45
CA ALA A 284 -17.87 4.41 -2.12
C ALA A 284 -16.44 4.89 -1.82
N VAL A 285 -15.52 4.72 -2.77
CA VAL A 285 -14.14 5.26 -2.67
C VAL A 285 -14.14 6.78 -2.49
N ARG A 286 -14.96 7.52 -3.25
CA ARG A 286 -15.07 8.97 -3.12
C ARG A 286 -15.63 9.39 -1.77
N ALA A 287 -16.64 8.70 -1.27
CA ALA A 287 -17.21 8.97 0.05
C ALA A 287 -16.17 8.75 1.15
N PHE A 288 -15.41 7.66 1.07
CA PHE A 288 -14.31 7.37 1.97
C PHE A 288 -13.18 8.42 1.87
N ASP A 289 -12.74 8.79 0.66
CA ASP A 289 -11.72 9.84 0.44
C ASP A 289 -12.12 11.17 1.09
N ASN A 290 -13.40 11.54 0.97
CA ASN A 290 -13.92 12.75 1.63
C ASN A 290 -13.83 12.66 3.15
N LEU A 291 -14.14 11.51 3.77
CA LEU A 291 -14.01 11.31 5.23
C LEU A 291 -12.55 11.43 5.67
N VAL A 292 -11.62 10.79 4.97
CA VAL A 292 -10.19 10.85 5.26
C VAL A 292 -9.68 12.30 5.18
N ARG A 293 -9.99 13.01 4.08
CA ARG A 293 -9.49 14.39 3.86
C ARG A 293 -10.14 15.43 4.78
N SER A 294 -11.41 15.27 5.09
CA SER A 294 -12.13 16.22 5.97
C SER A 294 -11.89 16.00 7.46
N GLY A 295 -11.26 14.87 7.86
CA GLY A 295 -11.16 14.47 9.26
C GLY A 295 -12.48 13.97 9.83
N GLY A 296 -13.37 13.49 8.97
CA GLY A 296 -14.69 12.95 9.36
C GLY A 296 -14.63 11.49 9.84
N MET A 297 -13.44 10.95 10.08
CA MET A 297 -13.22 9.62 10.62
C MET A 297 -11.93 9.57 11.44
N THR A 298 -11.79 8.52 12.25
CA THR A 298 -10.51 8.11 12.85
C THR A 298 -10.27 6.61 12.60
N HIS A 299 -9.05 6.13 12.84
CA HIS A 299 -8.73 4.71 12.78
C HIS A 299 -7.88 4.25 13.97
N ASP A 300 -7.87 2.95 14.24
CA ASP A 300 -7.19 2.31 15.38
C ASP A 300 -5.65 2.34 15.29
N GLY A 301 -5.09 2.71 14.16
CA GLY A 301 -3.64 2.72 13.92
C GLY A 301 -3.03 1.33 13.81
N ASN A 302 -3.83 0.30 13.54
CA ASN A 302 -3.33 -1.05 13.32
C ASN A 302 -2.38 -1.10 12.12
N ASP A 303 -1.26 -1.83 12.26
CA ASP A 303 -0.20 -1.87 11.25
C ASP A 303 -0.64 -2.56 9.95
N VAL A 304 -1.45 -3.63 10.03
CA VAL A 304 -1.97 -4.34 8.85
C VAL A 304 -2.95 -3.45 8.09
N LEU A 305 -3.89 -2.82 8.79
CA LEU A 305 -4.84 -1.88 8.20
C LEU A 305 -4.11 -0.70 7.53
N THR A 306 -3.10 -0.15 8.21
CA THR A 306 -2.27 0.94 7.69
C THR A 306 -1.48 0.51 6.46
N ALA A 307 -0.85 -0.66 6.46
CA ALA A 307 -0.14 -1.19 5.31
C ALA A 307 -1.06 -1.34 4.09
N HIS A 308 -2.24 -1.94 4.26
CA HIS A 308 -3.22 -2.11 3.19
C HIS A 308 -3.78 -0.76 2.68
N HIS A 309 -3.86 0.25 3.54
CA HIS A 309 -4.25 1.60 3.13
C HIS A 309 -3.18 2.25 2.24
N LEU A 310 -1.93 2.22 2.67
CA LEU A 310 -0.82 2.85 1.94
C LEU A 310 -0.43 2.10 0.66
N ASN A 311 -0.74 0.80 0.58
CA ASN A 311 -0.53 -0.02 -0.61
C ASN A 311 -1.54 0.27 -1.73
N ALA A 312 -2.69 0.89 -1.41
CA ALA A 312 -3.74 1.16 -2.38
C ALA A 312 -3.32 2.22 -3.40
N GLN A 313 -3.46 1.89 -4.67
CA GLN A 313 -3.18 2.81 -5.77
C GLN A 313 -4.46 3.34 -6.40
N LYS A 314 -4.41 4.60 -6.81
CA LYS A 314 -5.49 5.26 -7.52
C LYS A 314 -5.56 4.79 -8.96
N ARG A 315 -6.73 4.32 -9.39
CA ARG A 315 -7.03 4.03 -10.78
C ARG A 315 -8.12 4.97 -11.28
N GLN A 316 -7.77 5.87 -12.18
CA GLN A 316 -8.74 6.75 -12.82
C GLN A 316 -9.67 5.96 -13.73
N LEU A 317 -10.93 6.32 -13.75
CA LEU A 317 -11.97 5.68 -14.55
C LEU A 317 -12.41 6.59 -15.71
N PRO A 318 -12.82 6.04 -16.84
CA PRO A 318 -13.35 6.82 -17.98
C PRO A 318 -14.81 7.25 -17.71
N ILE A 319 -15.20 7.46 -16.45
CA ILE A 319 -16.53 7.82 -16.00
C ILE A 319 -16.43 9.15 -15.26
N LYS A 320 -17.34 10.08 -15.55
CA LYS A 320 -17.43 11.38 -14.87
C LYS A 320 -18.62 11.41 -13.92
N ASP A 321 -18.49 12.21 -12.87
CA ASP A 321 -19.61 12.59 -12.00
C ASP A 321 -20.47 13.69 -12.67
N ASP A 322 -21.53 14.12 -11.98
CA ASP A 322 -22.45 15.12 -12.48
C ASP A 322 -21.81 16.54 -12.61
N GLU A 323 -20.65 16.75 -11.96
CA GLU A 323 -19.85 17.99 -12.07
C GLU A 323 -18.74 17.88 -13.13
N GLY A 324 -18.70 16.79 -13.89
CA GLY A 324 -17.73 16.57 -14.98
C GLY A 324 -16.35 16.10 -14.53
N ARG A 325 -16.14 15.78 -13.24
CA ARG A 325 -14.88 15.27 -12.72
C ARG A 325 -14.78 13.76 -12.93
N PHE A 326 -13.61 13.29 -13.32
CA PHE A 326 -13.39 11.85 -13.47
C PHE A 326 -13.46 11.13 -12.12
N LEU A 327 -14.23 10.06 -12.08
CA LEU A 327 -14.25 9.13 -10.96
C LEU A 327 -12.96 8.29 -10.95
N TRP A 328 -12.65 7.74 -9.79
CA TRP A 328 -11.52 6.84 -9.60
C TRP A 328 -11.87 5.73 -8.60
N THR A 329 -11.11 4.67 -8.64
CA THR A 329 -11.17 3.56 -7.68
C THR A 329 -9.77 3.19 -7.22
N ILE A 330 -9.67 2.23 -6.31
CA ILE A 330 -8.38 1.69 -5.88
C ILE A 330 -8.05 0.40 -6.61
N GLN A 331 -6.77 0.12 -6.70
CA GLN A 331 -6.24 -1.13 -7.25
C GLN A 331 -4.93 -1.52 -6.58
N LYS A 332 -4.54 -2.78 -6.67
CA LYS A 332 -3.16 -3.22 -6.40
C LYS A 332 -2.23 -2.68 -7.48
N LYS A 333 -0.98 -2.45 -7.16
CA LYS A 333 0.03 -1.97 -8.12
C LYS A 333 0.17 -2.90 -9.33
N ALA A 334 0.07 -4.21 -9.08
CA ALA A 334 0.05 -5.25 -10.10
C ALA A 334 -0.85 -6.39 -9.64
N PRO A 335 -1.43 -7.19 -10.56
CA PRO A 335 -2.32 -8.29 -10.20
C PRO A 335 -1.71 -9.32 -9.23
N LYS A 336 -0.38 -9.54 -9.32
CA LYS A 336 0.39 -10.43 -8.43
C LYS A 336 1.27 -9.67 -7.43
N SER A 337 0.90 -8.44 -7.08
CA SER A 337 1.64 -7.66 -6.07
C SER A 337 1.57 -8.37 -4.71
N PRO A 338 2.68 -8.51 -4.00
CA PRO A 338 2.67 -8.98 -2.62
C PRO A 338 2.07 -7.95 -1.67
N LEU A 339 1.95 -6.69 -2.12
CA LEU A 339 1.35 -5.60 -1.34
C LEU A 339 -0.17 -5.70 -1.40
N LYS A 340 -0.75 -6.10 -0.28
CA LYS A 340 -2.19 -6.37 -0.16
C LYS A 340 -2.97 -5.07 0.08
N ILE A 341 -4.24 -5.05 -0.35
CA ILE A 341 -5.16 -3.93 -0.15
C ILE A 341 -6.54 -4.37 0.34
N ASP A 342 -6.74 -5.65 0.61
CA ASP A 342 -8.04 -6.25 0.86
C ASP A 342 -8.69 -5.67 2.13
N CYS A 343 -7.92 -5.44 3.22
CA CYS A 343 -8.43 -4.70 4.39
C CYS A 343 -8.84 -3.27 4.04
N ARG A 344 -8.19 -2.61 3.06
CA ARG A 344 -8.63 -1.29 2.63
C ARG A 344 -9.94 -1.33 1.84
N VAL A 345 -10.12 -2.33 0.97
CA VAL A 345 -11.40 -2.56 0.28
C VAL A 345 -12.50 -2.84 1.30
N ALA A 346 -12.26 -3.78 2.23
CA ALA A 346 -13.19 -4.10 3.32
C ALA A 346 -13.56 -2.85 4.14
N GLY A 347 -12.58 -1.98 4.47
CA GLY A 347 -12.84 -0.72 5.17
C GLY A 347 -13.73 0.25 4.39
N ILE A 348 -13.54 0.36 3.07
CA ILE A 348 -14.43 1.16 2.22
C ILE A 348 -15.86 0.61 2.26
N LEU A 349 -16.03 -0.72 2.21
CA LEU A 349 -17.33 -1.37 2.34
C LEU A 349 -17.97 -1.12 3.72
N ALA A 350 -17.17 -1.16 4.80
CA ALA A 350 -17.64 -0.86 6.16
C ALA A 350 -18.14 0.59 6.27
N HIS A 351 -17.41 1.55 5.70
CA HIS A 351 -17.83 2.96 5.68
C HIS A 351 -19.08 3.20 4.83
N GLU A 352 -19.21 2.51 3.71
CA GLU A 352 -20.43 2.54 2.87
C GLU A 352 -21.63 1.97 3.62
N ALA A 353 -21.46 0.78 4.24
CA ALA A 353 -22.48 0.16 5.08
C ALA A 353 -22.89 1.07 6.26
N ALA A 354 -21.92 1.71 6.92
CA ALA A 354 -22.18 2.67 7.99
C ALA A 354 -22.94 3.90 7.47
N GLY A 355 -22.62 4.40 6.26
CA GLY A 355 -23.33 5.50 5.62
C GLY A 355 -24.79 5.19 5.40
N ASP A 356 -25.07 4.04 4.81
CA ASP A 356 -26.42 3.58 4.53
C ASP A 356 -27.21 3.32 5.82
N ALA A 357 -26.59 2.69 6.83
CA ALA A 357 -27.23 2.46 8.14
C ALA A 357 -27.62 3.77 8.83
N ILE A 358 -26.74 4.78 8.84
CA ILE A 358 -27.01 6.10 9.41
C ILE A 358 -28.13 6.81 8.63
N ALA A 359 -28.08 6.77 7.31
CA ALA A 359 -29.14 7.34 6.45
C ALA A 359 -30.50 6.67 6.69
N ALA A 360 -30.51 5.37 6.95
CA ALA A 360 -31.69 4.60 7.34
C ALA A 360 -32.18 4.88 8.78
N GLY A 361 -31.42 5.65 9.57
CA GLY A 361 -31.81 6.08 10.92
C GLY A 361 -31.30 5.19 12.05
N ALA A 362 -30.25 4.40 11.85
CA ALA A 362 -29.69 3.52 12.87
C ALA A 362 -29.28 4.26 14.16
N LEU A 363 -28.85 5.53 14.08
CA LEU A 363 -28.51 6.36 15.24
C LEU A 363 -29.70 7.14 15.83
N LYS A 364 -30.91 7.06 15.23
CA LYS A 364 -32.09 7.72 15.79
C LYS A 364 -32.56 6.91 17.01
N GLN A 365 -32.50 7.52 18.19
CA GLN A 365 -33.13 6.93 19.36
C GLN A 365 -34.64 6.71 19.08
N PRO A 366 -35.20 5.57 19.47
CA PRO A 366 -36.65 5.38 19.36
C PRO A 366 -37.32 6.49 20.18
N VAL A 367 -38.21 7.26 19.52
CA VAL A 367 -39.03 8.25 20.20
C VAL A 367 -39.80 7.50 21.28
N ARG A 368 -39.46 7.72 22.57
CA ARG A 368 -40.27 7.22 23.72
C ARG A 368 -41.65 7.79 23.54
N GLN A 369 -42.60 6.99 23.04
CA GLN A 369 -44.01 7.31 23.13
C GLN A 369 -44.31 7.46 24.59
N LYS A 370 -44.59 8.72 25.03
CA LYS A 370 -45.16 8.99 26.35
C LYS A 370 -46.50 8.28 26.38
N ALA A 371 -46.59 7.18 27.11
CA ALA A 371 -47.89 6.58 27.43
C ALA A 371 -48.71 7.65 28.13
N SER A 372 -49.69 8.20 27.46
CA SER A 372 -50.71 9.05 28.08
C SER A 372 -51.58 8.14 28.94
N VAL A 373 -51.38 8.11 30.25
CA VAL A 373 -52.33 7.54 31.19
C VAL A 373 -53.49 8.52 31.25
N ILE A 374 -54.61 8.14 30.61
CA ILE A 374 -55.90 8.79 30.82
C ILE A 374 -56.44 8.18 32.11
N ILE A 375 -56.53 9.02 33.16
CA ILE A 375 -57.23 8.73 34.42
C ILE A 375 -58.70 9.13 34.24
#